data_856462180164978bb225ad221f650cfd
#
_entry.id   856462180164978bb225ad221f650cfd
#
_cell.length_a   1.000
_cell.length_b   1.000
_cell.length_c   1.000
_cell.angle_alpha   90.00
_cell.angle_beta   90.00
_cell.angle_gamma   90.00
#
_symmetry.space_group_name_H-M   'P 1'
#
loop_
_entity.id
_entity.type
_entity.pdbx_description
1 polymer ?
#
loop_
_entity_poly.entity_id
_entity_poly.type
_entity_poly.pdbx_seq_one_letter_code
_entity_poly.pdbx_strand_id
1 'polypeptide(L)'
;MRFSFHVLVLMTGGLLTCLTSCTSSIFNVRAKQPYRYELKYGESVILRNGYAIAPKHAPPVVHRIVAAGNRIEGLPYKLGGGHRRVDDNGYDCSGAISYVLIKAGLLGSPMTSNGFKKYGRRGKGDWVTIYAKNGHTFLVVGGLRFDTGYNGEGRGPKWTVHDRPTRGHVMRHPVGL
;
A
#
# COMPACT_ATOMS: atom_id res chain seq x y z
N MET A 1 -72.12 -13.69 53.72
CA MET A 1 -72.58 -15.07 53.56
C MET A 1 -71.54 -15.90 52.81
N ARG A 2 -71.00 -16.87 53.55
CA ARG A 2 -70.51 -18.19 53.13
C ARG A 2 -69.59 -18.25 51.91
N PHE A 3 -68.34 -18.52 52.21
CA PHE A 3 -67.60 -19.81 52.20
C PHE A 3 -67.48 -20.43 50.79
N SER A 4 -66.30 -20.62 50.26
CA SER A 4 -65.67 -21.93 50.32
C SER A 4 -64.23 -21.87 49.81
N PHE A 5 -63.34 -22.45 50.61
CA PHE A 5 -62.01 -22.86 50.30
C PHE A 5 -61.98 -23.97 49.28
N HIS A 6 -61.08 -23.95 48.33
CA HIS A 6 -60.44 -25.17 47.83
C HIS A 6 -58.99 -24.97 47.57
N VAL A 7 -58.20 -25.64 48.37
CA VAL A 7 -56.80 -25.96 48.21
C VAL A 7 -56.71 -27.07 47.17
N LEU A 8 -55.85 -26.95 46.22
CA LEU A 8 -55.30 -28.10 45.50
C LEU A 8 -53.80 -27.90 45.14
N VAL A 9 -53.12 -28.59 45.84
CA VAL A 9 -51.88 -29.40 45.78
C VAL A 9 -51.10 -29.35 44.47
N LEU A 10 -49.87 -28.97 44.66
CA LEU A 10 -48.55 -29.26 43.96
C LEU A 10 -48.65 -30.44 42.95
N MET A 11 -48.08 -30.12 41.77
CA MET A 11 -47.23 -31.07 41.04
C MET A 11 -45.99 -30.33 40.55
N THR A 12 -44.87 -30.70 41.11
CA THR A 12 -43.52 -30.38 40.71
C THR A 12 -43.20 -31.13 39.41
N GLY A 13 -43.17 -30.43 38.32
CA GLY A 13 -42.57 -30.92 37.06
C GLY A 13 -41.26 -30.20 36.82
N GLY A 14 -40.18 -30.83 37.24
CA GLY A 14 -38.83 -30.33 36.93
C GLY A 14 -38.57 -30.42 35.43
N LEU A 15 -38.59 -29.29 34.75
CA LEU A 15 -38.10 -29.19 33.38
C LEU A 15 -36.63 -28.87 33.44
N LEU A 16 -35.83 -29.92 33.29
CA LEU A 16 -34.36 -29.82 33.15
C LEU A 16 -34.08 -29.19 31.78
N THR A 17 -33.98 -27.87 31.73
CA THR A 17 -33.52 -27.18 30.54
C THR A 17 -32.03 -27.41 30.41
N CYS A 18 -31.66 -28.33 29.55
CA CYS A 18 -30.30 -28.55 29.09
C CYS A 18 -29.85 -27.29 28.31
N LEU A 19 -29.16 -26.36 28.99
CA LEU A 19 -28.47 -25.27 28.35
C LEU A 19 -27.27 -25.87 27.62
N THR A 20 -27.47 -26.29 26.37
CA THR A 20 -26.38 -26.53 25.45
C THR A 20 -25.71 -25.20 25.18
N SER A 21 -24.69 -24.92 25.97
CA SER A 21 -23.74 -23.84 25.71
C SER A 21 -23.08 -24.10 24.37
N CYS A 22 -23.65 -23.55 23.31
CA CYS A 22 -22.98 -23.47 22.00
C CYS A 22 -21.86 -22.48 22.17
N THR A 23 -20.69 -22.95 22.61
CA THR A 23 -19.44 -22.21 22.47
C THR A 23 -19.13 -22.15 20.98
N SER A 24 -19.68 -21.14 20.30
CA SER A 24 -19.20 -20.72 19.00
C SER A 24 -17.75 -20.31 19.20
N SER A 25 -16.83 -21.21 18.88
CA SER A 25 -15.44 -20.90 18.66
C SER A 25 -15.40 -19.87 17.54
N ILE A 26 -15.46 -18.61 17.92
CA ILE A 26 -15.12 -17.52 17.01
C ILE A 26 -13.64 -17.74 16.70
N PHE A 27 -13.39 -18.45 15.59
CA PHE A 27 -12.08 -18.40 14.98
C PHE A 27 -11.81 -16.93 14.68
N ASN A 28 -11.09 -16.31 15.59
CA ASN A 28 -10.54 -14.99 15.41
C ASN A 28 -9.46 -15.13 14.31
N VAL A 29 -9.91 -15.29 13.08
CA VAL A 29 -9.06 -15.08 11.92
C VAL A 29 -8.73 -13.60 11.98
N ARG A 30 -7.67 -13.30 12.74
CA ARG A 30 -7.03 -12.00 12.73
C ARG A 30 -6.63 -11.77 11.30
N ALA A 31 -7.53 -11.16 10.53
CA ALA A 31 -7.24 -10.71 9.19
C ALA A 31 -5.93 -9.95 9.32
N LYS A 32 -4.87 -10.48 8.70
CA LYS A 32 -3.55 -9.86 8.69
C LYS A 32 -3.79 -8.47 8.14
N GLN A 33 -3.83 -7.47 9.01
CA GLN A 33 -4.00 -6.08 8.62
C GLN A 33 -3.02 -5.83 7.49
N PRO A 34 -3.46 -5.36 6.32
CA PRO A 34 -2.53 -5.03 5.26
C PRO A 34 -1.48 -4.10 5.87
N TYR A 35 -0.22 -4.39 5.65
CA TYR A 35 0.92 -3.61 6.14
C TYR A 35 0.68 -2.15 5.76
N ARG A 36 0.16 -1.38 6.70
CA ARG A 36 0.03 0.06 6.57
C ARG A 36 1.40 0.60 6.94
N TYR A 37 2.10 1.21 5.99
CA TYR A 37 3.24 2.04 6.34
C TYR A 37 2.75 3.04 7.39
N GLU A 38 3.36 3.06 8.57
CA GLU A 38 3.02 4.06 9.58
C GLU A 38 3.38 5.42 9.02
N LEU A 39 2.38 6.10 8.48
CA LEU A 39 2.49 7.47 8.03
C LEU A 39 2.57 8.33 9.29
N LYS A 40 3.75 8.73 9.68
CA LYS A 40 3.93 9.69 10.77
C LYS A 40 3.45 11.05 10.27
N TYR A 41 2.42 11.58 10.91
CA TYR A 41 1.89 12.90 10.58
C TYR A 41 3.01 13.94 10.57
N GLY A 42 3.13 14.70 9.48
CA GLY A 42 4.16 15.70 9.28
C GLY A 42 5.53 15.18 8.81
N GLU A 43 5.80 13.87 8.88
CA GLU A 43 7.06 13.26 8.42
C GLU A 43 6.90 12.43 7.14
N SER A 44 5.67 12.19 6.71
CA SER A 44 5.36 11.33 5.58
C SER A 44 4.85 12.11 4.38
N VAL A 45 5.03 11.54 3.19
CA VAL A 45 4.30 11.96 1.99
C VAL A 45 2.86 11.53 2.16
N ILE A 46 1.93 12.45 2.00
CA ILE A 46 0.48 12.21 2.13
C ILE A 46 -0.20 12.23 0.76
N LEU A 47 -1.30 11.50 0.63
CA LEU A 47 -2.17 11.54 -0.54
C LEU A 47 -3.39 12.42 -0.26
N ARG A 48 -3.61 13.43 -1.09
CA ARG A 48 -4.77 14.32 -1.01
C ARG A 48 -5.35 14.55 -2.40
N ASN A 49 -6.62 14.21 -2.59
CA ASN A 49 -7.33 14.36 -3.87
C ASN A 49 -6.58 13.73 -5.07
N GLY A 50 -5.96 12.58 -4.88
CA GLY A 50 -5.19 11.88 -5.92
C GLY A 50 -3.74 12.36 -6.07
N TYR A 51 -3.34 13.47 -5.44
CA TYR A 51 -1.98 14.01 -5.52
C TYR A 51 -1.17 13.72 -4.26
N ALA A 52 0.08 13.33 -4.46
CA ALA A 52 1.03 13.19 -3.37
C ALA A 52 1.57 14.57 -2.95
N ILE A 53 1.73 14.77 -1.64
CA ILE A 53 2.26 16.00 -1.06
C ILE A 53 3.40 15.62 -0.11
N ALA A 54 4.61 16.09 -0.40
CA ALA A 54 5.76 15.92 0.48
C ALA A 54 5.68 16.90 1.66
N PRO A 55 6.11 16.50 2.88
CA PRO A 55 6.17 17.41 4.00
C PRO A 55 7.22 18.51 3.76
N LYS A 56 7.01 19.71 4.33
CA LYS A 56 7.84 20.90 4.06
C LYS A 56 9.33 20.67 4.30
N HIS A 57 9.68 19.88 5.30
CA HIS A 57 11.07 19.60 5.68
C HIS A 57 11.72 18.46 4.86
N ALA A 58 10.97 17.82 3.95
CA ALA A 58 11.54 16.80 3.09
C ALA A 58 12.70 17.40 2.23
N PRO A 59 13.74 16.62 1.95
CA PRO A 59 14.80 17.05 1.05
C PRO A 59 14.24 17.56 -0.30
N PRO A 60 14.83 18.59 -0.93
CA PRO A 60 14.35 19.12 -2.21
C PRO A 60 14.20 18.06 -3.31
N VAL A 61 15.05 17.04 -3.29
CA VAL A 61 14.96 15.92 -4.24
C VAL A 61 13.68 15.09 -4.04
N VAL A 62 13.20 14.93 -2.81
CA VAL A 62 11.92 14.25 -2.50
C VAL A 62 10.75 15.04 -3.07
N HIS A 63 10.77 16.36 -2.96
CA HIS A 63 9.76 17.22 -3.60
C HIS A 63 9.76 17.06 -5.12
N ARG A 64 10.94 16.96 -5.77
CA ARG A 64 11.03 16.70 -7.23
C ARG A 64 10.48 15.34 -7.61
N ILE A 65 10.76 14.29 -6.81
CA ILE A 65 10.21 12.94 -6.99
C ILE A 65 8.69 12.99 -6.95
N VAL A 66 8.12 13.60 -5.90
CA VAL A 66 6.67 13.71 -5.72
C VAL A 66 6.03 14.50 -6.87
N ALA A 67 6.61 15.62 -7.26
CA ALA A 67 6.12 16.42 -8.38
C ALA A 67 6.16 15.67 -9.71
N ALA A 68 7.21 14.89 -9.96
CA ALA A 68 7.33 14.06 -11.16
C ALA A 68 6.28 12.94 -11.17
N GLY A 69 6.07 12.25 -10.04
CA GLY A 69 5.03 11.25 -9.92
C GLY A 69 3.64 11.81 -10.15
N ASN A 70 3.32 12.97 -9.58
CA ASN A 70 2.04 13.66 -9.80
C ASN A 70 1.81 14.05 -11.27
N ARG A 71 2.89 14.30 -12.03
CA ARG A 71 2.76 14.66 -13.46
C ARG A 71 2.31 13.51 -14.33
N ILE A 72 2.67 12.29 -13.99
CA ILE A 72 2.33 11.09 -14.76
C ILE A 72 1.25 10.24 -14.09
N GLU A 73 0.70 10.70 -12.97
CA GLU A 73 -0.44 10.09 -12.27
C GLU A 73 -1.61 9.91 -13.24
N GLY A 74 -2.17 8.70 -13.26
CA GLY A 74 -3.35 8.40 -14.08
C GLY A 74 -3.09 8.20 -15.56
N LEU A 75 -1.88 8.37 -16.06
CA LEU A 75 -1.56 8.00 -17.45
C LEU A 75 -1.70 6.49 -17.64
N PRO A 76 -2.04 6.02 -18.87
CA PRO A 76 -2.29 4.61 -19.11
C PRO A 76 -1.04 3.75 -18.90
N TYR A 77 -1.26 2.47 -18.54
CA TYR A 77 -0.21 1.47 -18.61
C TYR A 77 0.14 1.18 -20.08
N LYS A 78 1.44 1.26 -20.39
CA LYS A 78 1.97 0.98 -21.72
C LYS A 78 3.24 0.14 -21.56
N LEU A 79 3.21 -1.11 -22.03
CA LEU A 79 4.39 -1.98 -21.98
C LEU A 79 5.54 -1.34 -22.77
N GLY A 80 6.71 -1.23 -22.13
CA GLY A 80 7.88 -0.51 -22.67
C GLY A 80 7.75 1.02 -22.67
N GLY A 81 6.66 1.57 -22.14
CA GLY A 81 6.45 3.00 -22.01
C GLY A 81 7.44 3.64 -21.02
N GLY A 82 7.95 4.83 -21.34
CA GLY A 82 8.96 5.54 -20.57
C GLY A 82 10.42 5.10 -20.83
N HIS A 83 10.67 4.12 -21.73
CA HIS A 83 12.02 3.62 -22.01
C HIS A 83 12.68 4.26 -23.25
N ARG A 84 11.97 4.33 -24.38
CA ARG A 84 12.49 5.02 -25.56
C ARG A 84 12.40 6.54 -25.43
N ARG A 85 11.34 7.02 -24.80
CA ARG A 85 11.06 8.43 -24.54
C ARG A 85 10.77 8.57 -23.07
N VAL A 86 11.50 9.42 -22.40
CA VAL A 86 11.30 9.68 -20.95
C VAL A 86 9.92 10.32 -20.75
N ASP A 87 9.60 11.35 -21.56
CA ASP A 87 8.26 11.94 -21.59
C ASP A 87 7.41 11.16 -22.61
N ASP A 88 6.57 10.25 -22.12
CA ASP A 88 5.73 9.35 -22.90
C ASP A 88 4.25 9.54 -22.51
N ASN A 89 3.33 9.01 -23.30
CA ASN A 89 1.88 9.06 -23.08
C ASN A 89 1.34 7.86 -22.27
N GLY A 90 2.22 7.02 -21.75
CA GLY A 90 1.91 5.88 -20.91
C GLY A 90 3.22 5.21 -20.44
N TYR A 91 3.14 4.48 -19.35
CA TYR A 91 4.32 3.93 -18.70
C TYR A 91 4.10 2.49 -18.25
N ASP A 92 5.15 1.66 -18.34
CA ASP A 92 5.21 0.44 -17.56
C ASP A 92 5.79 0.71 -16.15
N CYS A 93 5.90 -0.34 -15.34
CA CYS A 93 6.37 -0.22 -13.95
C CYS A 93 7.77 0.40 -13.86
N SER A 94 8.69 -0.04 -14.67
CA SER A 94 10.08 0.44 -14.65
C SER A 94 10.25 1.78 -15.36
N GLY A 95 9.46 2.03 -16.41
CA GLY A 95 9.43 3.31 -17.09
C GLY A 95 8.91 4.44 -16.19
N ALA A 96 7.84 4.20 -15.42
CA ALA A 96 7.31 5.16 -14.46
C ALA A 96 8.34 5.52 -13.38
N ILE A 97 9.02 4.52 -12.81
CA ILE A 97 10.05 4.77 -11.80
C ILE A 97 11.26 5.47 -12.42
N SER A 98 11.66 5.08 -13.64
CA SER A 98 12.72 5.75 -14.37
C SER A 98 12.42 7.22 -14.61
N TYR A 99 11.20 7.53 -15.07
CA TYR A 99 10.73 8.90 -15.27
C TYR A 99 10.90 9.73 -14.01
N VAL A 100 10.37 9.26 -12.90
CA VAL A 100 10.39 9.96 -11.62
C VAL A 100 11.81 10.22 -11.14
N LEU A 101 12.69 9.22 -11.22
CA LEU A 101 14.09 9.35 -10.81
C LEU A 101 14.92 10.24 -11.74
N ILE A 102 14.67 10.20 -13.06
CA ILE A 102 15.32 11.08 -14.04
C ILE A 102 14.92 12.54 -13.79
N LYS A 103 13.62 12.82 -13.63
CA LYS A 103 13.13 14.18 -13.35
C LYS A 103 13.61 14.71 -11.99
N ALA A 104 13.93 13.83 -11.05
CA ALA A 104 14.54 14.20 -9.78
C ALA A 104 16.06 14.40 -9.83
N GLY A 105 16.73 14.04 -10.94
CA GLY A 105 18.18 14.10 -11.10
C GLY A 105 18.94 12.94 -10.44
N LEU A 106 18.26 11.81 -10.22
CA LEU A 106 18.81 10.62 -9.56
C LEU A 106 19.18 9.50 -10.54
N LEU A 107 18.76 9.62 -11.79
CA LEU A 107 19.00 8.62 -12.83
C LEU A 107 19.26 9.32 -14.17
N GLY A 108 20.27 8.86 -14.92
CA GLY A 108 20.64 9.47 -16.21
C GLY A 108 19.86 8.94 -17.40
N SER A 109 19.41 7.69 -17.34
CA SER A 109 18.67 7.02 -18.41
C SER A 109 17.72 5.96 -17.87
N PRO A 110 16.65 5.59 -18.61
CA PRO A 110 15.68 4.59 -18.15
C PRO A 110 16.32 3.23 -17.84
N MET A 111 15.83 2.58 -16.79
CA MET A 111 16.26 1.25 -16.36
C MET A 111 15.07 0.27 -16.38
N THR A 112 15.36 -1.00 -16.63
CA THR A 112 14.39 -2.09 -16.47
C THR A 112 14.20 -2.44 -14.99
N SER A 113 13.12 -3.15 -14.66
CA SER A 113 12.90 -3.69 -13.31
C SER A 113 14.09 -4.54 -12.82
N ASN A 114 14.73 -5.27 -13.73
CA ASN A 114 15.92 -6.06 -13.42
C ASN A 114 17.16 -5.19 -13.16
N GLY A 115 17.31 -4.07 -13.88
CA GLY A 115 18.34 -3.07 -13.64
C GLY A 115 18.19 -2.43 -12.25
N PHE A 116 16.97 -2.10 -11.83
CA PHE A 116 16.72 -1.54 -10.49
C PHE A 116 17.13 -2.46 -9.33
N LYS A 117 17.26 -3.76 -9.55
CA LYS A 117 17.79 -4.68 -8.52
C LYS A 117 19.26 -4.36 -8.14
N LYS A 118 19.96 -3.62 -8.96
CA LYS A 118 21.37 -3.22 -8.75
C LYS A 118 21.56 -1.72 -8.53
N TYR A 119 20.47 -0.95 -8.57
CA TYR A 119 20.51 0.51 -8.43
C TYR A 119 20.92 0.95 -7.02
N GLY A 120 21.65 2.03 -6.89
CA GLY A 120 21.95 2.69 -5.63
C GLY A 120 22.52 1.75 -4.54
N ARG A 121 22.16 1.99 -3.30
CA ARG A 121 22.54 1.19 -2.14
C ARG A 121 21.51 0.11 -1.81
N ARG A 122 21.95 -0.95 -1.12
CA ARG A 122 21.07 -2.03 -0.64
C ARG A 122 20.27 -1.57 0.58
N GLY A 123 19.04 -2.09 0.70
CA GLY A 123 18.19 -1.88 1.85
C GLY A 123 17.16 -0.78 1.66
N LYS A 124 16.44 -0.49 2.72
CA LYS A 124 15.47 0.58 2.81
C LYS A 124 16.20 1.91 2.94
N GLY A 125 15.74 2.93 2.24
CA GLY A 125 16.19 4.30 2.41
C GLY A 125 15.35 5.06 3.43
N ASP A 126 15.84 6.21 3.85
CA ASP A 126 15.14 7.07 4.82
C ASP A 126 13.91 7.73 4.18
N TRP A 127 14.04 8.17 2.94
CA TRP A 127 12.96 8.82 2.20
C TRP A 127 12.46 8.02 1.01
N VAL A 128 13.36 7.29 0.33
CA VAL A 128 13.07 6.65 -0.96
C VAL A 128 13.50 5.21 -0.95
N THR A 129 12.56 4.30 -1.17
CA THR A 129 12.86 2.87 -1.32
C THR A 129 12.30 2.35 -2.63
N ILE A 130 13.14 1.75 -3.45
CA ILE A 130 12.79 1.06 -4.68
C ILE A 130 12.67 -0.43 -4.36
N TYR A 131 11.52 -1.01 -4.63
CA TYR A 131 11.29 -2.44 -4.56
C TYR A 131 11.37 -3.02 -5.96
N ALA A 132 12.31 -3.91 -6.21
CA ALA A 132 12.55 -4.46 -7.54
C ALA A 132 12.66 -5.98 -7.53
N LYS A 133 12.02 -6.62 -8.50
CA LYS A 133 12.15 -8.05 -8.82
C LYS A 133 12.12 -8.24 -10.33
N ASN A 134 12.30 -9.47 -10.79
CA ASN A 134 12.09 -9.78 -12.20
C ASN A 134 10.65 -9.46 -12.59
N GLY A 135 10.48 -8.66 -13.65
CA GLY A 135 9.17 -8.31 -14.22
C GLY A 135 8.39 -7.24 -13.46
N HIS A 136 8.86 -6.73 -12.31
CA HIS A 136 8.16 -5.65 -11.63
C HIS A 136 9.07 -4.80 -10.73
N THR A 137 8.74 -3.50 -10.66
CA THR A 137 9.35 -2.56 -9.71
C THR A 137 8.33 -1.50 -9.28
N PHE A 138 8.45 -1.03 -8.06
CA PHE A 138 7.67 0.09 -7.53
C PHE A 138 8.51 0.92 -6.55
N LEU A 139 8.03 2.12 -6.25
CA LEU A 139 8.70 3.10 -5.41
C LEU A 139 7.89 3.37 -4.15
N VAL A 140 8.55 3.57 -3.03
CA VAL A 140 7.96 4.13 -1.81
C VAL A 140 8.72 5.39 -1.44
N VAL A 141 8.00 6.50 -1.29
CA VAL A 141 8.56 7.82 -0.98
C VAL A 141 7.89 8.36 0.28
N GLY A 142 8.66 8.58 1.34
CA GLY A 142 8.11 9.03 2.62
C GLY A 142 6.90 8.23 3.09
N GLY A 143 6.91 6.90 2.90
CA GLY A 143 5.82 5.99 3.25
C GLY A 143 4.70 5.85 2.21
N LEU A 144 4.61 6.69 1.18
CA LEU A 144 3.59 6.57 0.14
C LEU A 144 4.12 5.77 -1.06
N ARG A 145 3.33 4.78 -1.53
CA ARG A 145 3.70 3.95 -2.69
C ARG A 145 3.33 4.62 -4.01
N PHE A 146 4.26 4.57 -4.96
CA PHE A 146 4.04 4.90 -6.37
C PHE A 146 4.28 3.66 -7.22
N ASP A 147 3.28 3.24 -7.98
CA ASP A 147 3.27 1.93 -8.64
C ASP A 147 2.38 1.92 -9.89
N THR A 148 2.50 0.86 -10.68
CA THR A 148 1.60 0.53 -11.77
C THR A 148 0.87 -0.78 -11.45
N GLY A 149 -0.47 -0.74 -11.52
CA GLY A 149 -1.38 -1.89 -11.45
C GLY A 149 -1.24 -2.83 -10.24
N TYR A 150 -2.09 -2.62 -9.24
CA TYR A 150 -2.27 -3.55 -8.13
C TYR A 150 -3.67 -3.39 -7.53
N ASN A 151 -4.30 -4.47 -7.12
CA ASN A 151 -5.63 -4.51 -6.49
C ASN A 151 -6.78 -3.91 -7.32
N GLY A 152 -6.75 -4.05 -8.64
CA GLY A 152 -7.84 -3.56 -9.50
C GLY A 152 -7.92 -2.03 -9.66
N GLU A 153 -6.95 -1.29 -9.14
CA GLU A 153 -6.90 0.18 -9.16
C GLU A 153 -6.45 0.78 -10.51
N GLY A 154 -6.68 0.10 -11.61
CA GLY A 154 -6.12 0.50 -12.90
C GLY A 154 -4.64 0.10 -13.05
N ARG A 155 -4.12 0.17 -14.27
CA ARG A 155 -2.78 -0.34 -14.58
C ARG A 155 -1.71 0.74 -14.67
N GLY A 156 -2.08 2.00 -14.85
CA GLY A 156 -1.14 3.11 -15.02
C GLY A 156 -0.41 3.54 -13.74
N PRO A 157 0.55 4.47 -13.86
CA PRO A 157 1.26 5.03 -12.71
C PRO A 157 0.30 5.70 -11.73
N LYS A 158 0.48 5.43 -10.43
CA LYS A 158 -0.45 5.91 -9.41
C LYS A 158 0.18 5.96 -8.03
N TRP A 159 -0.17 7.00 -7.27
CA TRP A 159 0.07 7.05 -5.83
C TRP A 159 -1.02 6.27 -5.09
N THR A 160 -0.62 5.53 -4.06
CA THR A 160 -1.59 4.75 -3.28
C THR A 160 -1.11 4.53 -1.85
N VAL A 161 -2.07 4.50 -0.93
CA VAL A 161 -1.84 4.14 0.48
C VAL A 161 -1.88 2.63 0.71
N HIS A 162 -2.31 1.87 -0.29
CA HIS A 162 -2.39 0.41 -0.19
C HIS A 162 -1.01 -0.22 -0.32
N ASP A 163 -0.75 -1.18 0.53
CA ASP A 163 0.47 -1.98 0.48
C ASP A 163 0.47 -2.96 -0.68
N ARG A 164 1.68 -3.31 -1.08
CA ARG A 164 1.94 -4.40 -2.01
C ARG A 164 2.80 -5.47 -1.35
N PRO A 165 2.52 -6.77 -1.55
CA PRO A 165 3.41 -7.82 -1.08
C PRO A 165 4.81 -7.65 -1.65
N THR A 166 5.80 -7.60 -0.76
CA THR A 166 7.21 -7.37 -1.12
C THR A 166 7.99 -8.66 -1.34
N ARG A 167 7.35 -9.82 -1.20
CA ARG A 167 8.00 -11.14 -1.39
C ARG A 167 8.66 -11.21 -2.77
N GLY A 168 9.94 -11.59 -2.78
CA GLY A 168 10.75 -11.69 -3.99
C GLY A 168 11.30 -10.37 -4.51
N HIS A 169 11.00 -9.24 -3.88
CA HIS A 169 11.63 -7.96 -4.20
C HIS A 169 12.92 -7.77 -3.38
N VAL A 170 13.92 -7.19 -4.01
CA VAL A 170 15.04 -6.58 -3.33
C VAL A 170 14.74 -5.11 -3.09
N MET A 171 15.21 -4.57 -1.98
CA MET A 171 15.12 -3.15 -1.65
C MET A 171 16.41 -2.43 -2.06
N ARG A 172 16.23 -1.27 -2.66
CA ARG A 172 17.31 -0.37 -3.09
C ARG A 172 16.90 1.07 -2.81
N HIS A 173 17.88 1.94 -2.61
CA HIS A 173 17.63 3.36 -2.43
C HIS A 173 18.72 4.20 -3.08
N PRO A 174 18.41 5.44 -3.53
CA PRO A 174 19.42 6.40 -3.94
C PRO A 174 20.34 6.74 -2.77
N VAL A 175 21.60 7.05 -3.05
CA VAL A 175 22.55 7.45 -1.99
C VAL A 175 22.06 8.72 -1.30
N GLY A 176 21.98 8.69 0.03
CA GLY A 176 21.53 9.81 0.86
C GLY A 176 20.02 10.02 0.98
N LEU A 177 19.21 9.04 0.57
CA LEU A 177 17.75 9.16 0.64
C LEU A 177 17.07 7.97 1.31
#